data_7bfdabcb86ed5e84f39b2e7813c2c586
#
_entry.id   7bfdabcb86ed5e84f39b2e7813c2c586
#
_cell.length_a   1.000
_cell.length_b   1.000
_cell.length_c   1.000
_cell.angle_alpha   90.00
_cell.angle_beta   90.00
_cell.angle_gamma   90.00
#
_symmetry.space_group_name_H-M   'P 1'
#
loop_
_entity.id
_entity.type
_entity.pdbx_description
1 polymer ?
#
loop_
_entity_poly.entity_id
_entity_poly.type
_entity_poly.pdbx_seq_one_letter_code
_entity_poly.pdbx_strand_id
1 'polypeptide(L)'
;MGLNSHCNRRGFLGTAAAVATSLFAPRKLFSRVASAASSPPVTGFGQTGNPYDELGVTTVINCEGTMTMLGGSILRPELEAVMAMAGRHFVSIPELEVAAGKRISEMLKLPDGYSALVTSGAAAAIQSGLAGILTGDNENLIRQIPDLTGMKSEVIIQKSHRNPFDHQLRNTGVKLIEVETRDDLRQAVSDRTAMMHFSNFANAEGQIKVDEWVKLAKQYNIPCMNDAAADTPPVSHLWDYANMGYDLITFSGGKAMRGPQCAGLLIGRKDLVAYALLNNSPHEDTIGRSQKVGKEEILGMVKAIELYLKEDHDGLSREWQARLERISRELTKVLGVSTEFFTPDIANHVPHMSITWDSRVNLDPKDATKLLRSSKPSIVLGGGEEKPGLVMNSFMLQPGEDKIVADRLSQLLREHAA
;
A
#
# COMPACT_ATOMS: atom_id res chain seq x y z
N MET A 1 38.04 -15.96 -27.49
CA MET A 1 37.17 -16.26 -28.62
C MET A 1 35.83 -15.68 -28.32
N GLY A 2 35.50 -14.57 -28.97
CA GLY A 2 34.29 -13.80 -28.72
C GLY A 2 33.11 -14.34 -29.50
N LEU A 3 31.92 -14.20 -28.94
CA LEU A 3 30.67 -14.22 -29.69
C LEU A 3 29.84 -13.04 -29.22
N ASN A 4 30.04 -11.91 -29.91
CA ASN A 4 29.09 -10.80 -29.93
C ASN A 4 27.95 -11.17 -30.88
N SER A 5 26.73 -11.36 -30.35
CA SER A 5 25.52 -11.39 -31.18
C SER A 5 24.73 -10.13 -30.95
N HIS A 6 24.96 -9.10 -31.77
CA HIS A 6 24.07 -7.97 -31.92
C HIS A 6 22.76 -8.46 -32.55
N CYS A 7 21.65 -8.41 -31.79
CA CYS A 7 20.33 -8.61 -32.34
C CYS A 7 19.91 -7.34 -33.11
N ASN A 8 19.95 -7.42 -34.44
CA ASN A 8 19.70 -6.30 -35.32
C ASN A 8 18.19 -6.22 -35.65
N ARG A 9 17.56 -5.09 -35.36
CA ARG A 9 16.13 -4.79 -35.61
C ARG A 9 15.65 -5.04 -37.04
N ARG A 10 16.55 -5.19 -37.99
CA ARG A 10 16.22 -5.49 -39.41
C ARG A 10 15.86 -6.94 -39.69
N GLY A 11 16.15 -7.88 -38.79
CA GLY A 11 15.80 -9.31 -38.96
C GLY A 11 14.34 -9.65 -38.66
N PHE A 12 13.64 -8.82 -37.89
CA PHE A 12 12.25 -9.10 -37.48
C PHE A 12 11.20 -8.73 -38.53
N LEU A 13 11.51 -7.80 -39.45
CA LEU A 13 10.59 -7.38 -40.51
C LEU A 13 10.71 -8.21 -41.79
N GLY A 14 11.72 -9.07 -41.92
CA GLY A 14 11.93 -9.88 -43.11
C GLY A 14 11.12 -11.18 -43.17
N THR A 15 10.60 -11.67 -42.05
CA THR A 15 9.86 -12.94 -41.95
C THR A 15 8.33 -12.78 -42.10
N ALA A 16 7.81 -11.56 -42.01
CA ALA A 16 6.38 -11.31 -42.18
C ALA A 16 5.92 -11.10 -43.63
N ALA A 17 6.84 -10.94 -44.59
CA ALA A 17 6.53 -10.67 -46.00
C ALA A 17 6.44 -11.91 -46.91
N ALA A 18 6.76 -13.11 -46.42
CA ALA A 18 6.84 -14.31 -47.27
C ALA A 18 5.59 -15.22 -47.18
N VAL A 19 4.54 -14.86 -46.46
CA VAL A 19 3.30 -15.67 -46.34
C VAL A 19 2.08 -15.08 -47.06
N ALA A 20 2.22 -13.94 -47.76
CA ALA A 20 1.08 -13.22 -48.32
C ALA A 20 0.85 -13.41 -49.84
N THR A 21 1.50 -14.36 -50.51
CA THR A 21 1.36 -14.47 -52.02
C THR A 21 0.94 -15.84 -52.53
N SER A 22 0.09 -16.58 -51.83
CA SER A 22 -0.50 -17.78 -52.45
C SER A 22 -1.91 -18.05 -51.97
N LEU A 23 -2.91 -17.21 -52.31
CA LEU A 23 -4.34 -17.57 -52.21
C LEU A 23 -5.21 -16.54 -52.96
N PHE A 24 -5.11 -16.53 -54.31
CA PHE A 24 -6.20 -16.06 -55.14
C PHE A 24 -6.46 -17.08 -56.27
N ALA A 25 -7.38 -17.98 -56.00
CA ALA A 25 -8.11 -18.70 -57.03
C ALA A 25 -9.60 -18.75 -56.60
N PRO A 26 -10.56 -18.47 -57.52
CA PRO A 26 -11.97 -18.37 -57.15
C PRO A 26 -12.56 -19.77 -56.97
N ARG A 27 -12.96 -20.12 -55.77
CA ARG A 27 -13.80 -21.29 -55.51
C ARG A 27 -15.23 -20.87 -55.27
N LYS A 28 -16.12 -21.48 -56.05
CA LYS A 28 -17.58 -21.31 -56.05
C LYS A 28 -18.15 -21.56 -54.66
N LEU A 29 -19.02 -20.64 -54.25
CA LEU A 29 -19.89 -20.77 -53.07
C LEU A 29 -20.73 -22.05 -53.16
N PHE A 30 -20.62 -22.92 -52.17
CA PHE A 30 -21.69 -23.78 -51.74
C PHE A 30 -22.12 -23.32 -50.33
N SER A 31 -23.29 -22.68 -50.33
CA SER A 31 -23.97 -22.36 -49.06
C SER A 31 -24.50 -23.66 -48.45
N ARG A 32 -23.80 -24.17 -47.45
CA ARG A 32 -24.41 -25.02 -46.43
C ARG A 32 -24.58 -24.16 -45.18
N VAL A 33 -25.82 -23.75 -44.93
CA VAL A 33 -26.25 -23.28 -43.63
C VAL A 33 -26.13 -24.50 -42.71
N ALA A 34 -24.96 -24.63 -42.06
CA ALA A 34 -24.83 -25.46 -40.91
C ALA A 34 -25.58 -24.75 -39.77
N SER A 35 -26.68 -25.31 -39.32
CA SER A 35 -27.30 -24.95 -38.05
C SER A 35 -26.19 -25.00 -36.98
N ALA A 36 -25.75 -23.84 -36.56
CA ALA A 36 -24.88 -23.76 -35.39
C ALA A 36 -25.71 -24.25 -34.20
N ALA A 37 -25.44 -25.48 -33.76
CA ALA A 37 -25.83 -25.90 -32.44
C ALA A 37 -25.24 -24.84 -31.50
N SER A 38 -26.10 -24.07 -30.86
CA SER A 38 -25.69 -23.10 -29.85
C SER A 38 -24.96 -23.90 -28.74
N SER A 39 -23.66 -23.80 -28.69
CA SER A 39 -22.92 -24.22 -27.52
C SER A 39 -23.59 -23.55 -26.31
N PRO A 40 -23.82 -24.30 -25.21
CA PRO A 40 -24.38 -23.68 -24.02
C PRO A 40 -23.51 -22.46 -23.68
N PRO A 41 -24.10 -21.35 -23.23
CA PRO A 41 -23.33 -20.17 -22.87
C PRO A 41 -22.32 -20.62 -21.80
N VAL A 42 -21.04 -20.51 -22.11
CA VAL A 42 -19.99 -20.66 -21.12
C VAL A 42 -20.21 -19.49 -20.15
N THR A 43 -20.75 -19.79 -18.98
CA THR A 43 -20.84 -18.78 -17.91
C THR A 43 -19.41 -18.37 -17.61
N GLY A 44 -19.07 -17.12 -17.92
CA GLY A 44 -17.73 -16.57 -17.70
C GLY A 44 -17.45 -16.46 -16.21
N PHE A 45 -16.17 -16.50 -15.86
CA PHE A 45 -15.67 -16.29 -14.50
C PHE A 45 -16.30 -15.04 -13.85
N GLY A 46 -16.82 -15.16 -12.63
CA GLY A 46 -17.44 -14.07 -11.88
C GLY A 46 -18.81 -13.60 -12.35
N GLN A 47 -19.46 -14.32 -13.29
CA GLN A 47 -20.79 -13.94 -13.80
C GLN A 47 -21.96 -14.48 -12.96
N THR A 48 -21.74 -15.53 -12.17
CA THR A 48 -22.83 -16.27 -11.48
C THR A 48 -22.74 -16.24 -9.95
N GLY A 49 -21.82 -15.46 -9.38
CA GLY A 49 -21.67 -15.42 -7.93
C GLY A 49 -20.39 -14.70 -7.49
N ASN A 50 -19.96 -15.00 -6.28
CA ASN A 50 -18.71 -14.50 -5.74
C ASN A 50 -17.51 -15.18 -6.46
N PRO A 51 -16.66 -14.44 -7.20
CA PRO A 51 -15.55 -15.02 -7.94
C PRO A 51 -14.51 -15.73 -7.04
N TYR A 52 -14.43 -15.39 -5.77
CA TYR A 52 -13.55 -16.07 -4.81
C TYR A 52 -14.02 -17.51 -4.55
N ASP A 53 -15.34 -17.74 -4.49
CA ASP A 53 -15.89 -19.09 -4.31
C ASP A 53 -15.58 -19.97 -5.53
N GLU A 54 -15.61 -19.40 -6.74
CA GLU A 54 -15.24 -20.11 -7.99
C GLU A 54 -13.75 -20.53 -7.99
N LEU A 55 -12.90 -19.78 -7.28
CA LEU A 55 -11.47 -20.09 -7.10
C LEU A 55 -11.20 -20.97 -5.87
N GLY A 56 -12.21 -21.31 -5.08
CA GLY A 56 -12.04 -22.03 -3.81
C GLY A 56 -11.37 -21.20 -2.71
N VAL A 57 -11.42 -19.87 -2.81
CA VAL A 57 -10.84 -18.94 -1.82
C VAL A 57 -11.93 -18.47 -0.86
N THR A 58 -11.70 -18.66 0.43
CA THR A 58 -12.63 -18.23 1.48
C THR A 58 -12.49 -16.73 1.75
N THR A 59 -13.58 -15.99 1.60
CA THR A 59 -13.66 -14.59 2.05
C THR A 59 -13.66 -14.49 3.58
N VAL A 60 -13.19 -13.37 4.12
CA VAL A 60 -13.02 -13.21 5.55
C VAL A 60 -13.68 -11.94 6.07
N ILE A 61 -14.16 -11.98 7.32
CA ILE A 61 -14.50 -10.79 8.10
C ILE A 61 -13.20 -10.27 8.70
N ASN A 62 -12.84 -9.04 8.36
CA ASN A 62 -11.56 -8.46 8.73
C ASN A 62 -11.67 -7.57 9.98
N CYS A 63 -11.17 -8.08 11.10
CA CYS A 63 -11.03 -7.35 12.36
C CYS A 63 -9.57 -6.95 12.67
N GLU A 64 -8.62 -7.21 11.75
CA GLU A 64 -7.20 -6.90 11.93
C GLU A 64 -6.84 -5.52 11.38
N GLY A 65 -7.57 -5.07 10.35
CA GLY A 65 -7.35 -3.80 9.67
C GLY A 65 -6.75 -3.94 8.27
N THR A 66 -6.11 -2.88 7.79
CA THR A 66 -5.68 -2.75 6.38
C THR A 66 -4.38 -3.49 6.07
N MET A 67 -4.35 -4.78 6.35
CA MET A 67 -3.19 -5.65 6.11
C MET A 67 -3.08 -6.04 4.64
N THR A 68 -1.86 -5.97 4.09
CA THR A 68 -1.59 -6.31 2.68
C THR A 68 -2.06 -7.71 2.31
N MET A 69 -1.83 -8.70 3.18
CA MET A 69 -2.21 -10.09 2.95
C MET A 69 -3.72 -10.35 2.98
N LEU A 70 -4.50 -9.37 3.45
CA LEU A 70 -5.96 -9.37 3.41
C LEU A 70 -6.56 -8.51 2.29
N GLY A 71 -5.71 -7.92 1.45
CA GLY A 71 -6.13 -7.06 0.35
C GLY A 71 -6.29 -5.58 0.74
N GLY A 72 -5.79 -5.17 1.92
CA GLY A 72 -5.81 -3.79 2.40
C GLY A 72 -7.20 -3.36 2.84
N SER A 73 -7.86 -2.52 2.08
CA SER A 73 -9.21 -2.02 2.33
C SER A 73 -10.20 -2.42 1.24
N ILE A 74 -11.49 -2.36 1.55
CA ILE A 74 -12.55 -2.57 0.56
C ILE A 74 -12.78 -1.24 -0.20
N LEU A 75 -12.75 -1.33 -1.53
CA LEU A 75 -13.03 -0.19 -2.40
C LEU A 75 -14.43 0.38 -2.16
N ARG A 76 -14.58 1.65 -2.43
CA ARG A 76 -15.88 2.32 -2.45
C ARG A 76 -16.52 2.17 -3.81
N PRO A 77 -17.86 2.08 -3.92
CA PRO A 77 -18.54 1.96 -5.22
C PRO A 77 -18.19 3.08 -6.20
N GLU A 78 -17.93 4.30 -5.70
CA GLU A 78 -17.54 5.44 -6.52
C GLU A 78 -16.16 5.25 -7.18
N LEU A 79 -15.25 4.54 -6.51
CA LEU A 79 -13.95 4.19 -7.08
C LEU A 79 -14.10 3.14 -8.18
N GLU A 80 -14.91 2.12 -7.95
CA GLU A 80 -15.19 1.06 -8.93
C GLU A 80 -15.67 1.66 -10.25
N ALA A 81 -16.61 2.62 -10.21
CA ALA A 81 -17.12 3.30 -11.38
C ALA A 81 -16.04 4.08 -12.15
N VAL A 82 -15.17 4.82 -11.43
CA VAL A 82 -14.08 5.59 -12.03
C VAL A 82 -13.03 4.67 -12.65
N MET A 83 -12.64 3.60 -11.95
CA MET A 83 -11.67 2.62 -12.46
C MET A 83 -12.20 1.87 -13.69
N ALA A 84 -13.47 1.45 -13.67
CA ALA A 84 -14.12 0.82 -14.81
C ALA A 84 -14.20 1.76 -16.04
N MET A 85 -14.42 3.05 -15.81
CA MET A 85 -14.39 4.05 -16.90
C MET A 85 -12.96 4.22 -17.42
N ALA A 86 -11.96 4.35 -16.56
CA ALA A 86 -10.56 4.46 -16.94
C ALA A 86 -10.11 3.31 -17.84
N GLY A 87 -10.54 2.08 -17.52
CA GLY A 87 -10.23 0.87 -18.29
C GLY A 87 -10.71 0.89 -19.74
N ARG A 88 -11.64 1.77 -20.09
CA ARG A 88 -12.21 1.88 -21.44
C ARG A 88 -11.48 2.86 -22.36
N HIS A 89 -10.45 3.56 -21.88
CA HIS A 89 -9.76 4.60 -22.63
C HIS A 89 -8.25 4.42 -22.59
N PHE A 90 -7.58 4.74 -23.70
CA PHE A 90 -6.13 4.89 -23.72
C PHE A 90 -5.76 6.33 -23.38
N VAL A 91 -4.68 6.49 -22.61
CA VAL A 91 -4.11 7.79 -22.23
C VAL A 91 -2.59 7.71 -22.23
N SER A 92 -1.94 8.85 -22.32
CA SER A 92 -0.51 8.98 -22.04
C SER A 92 -0.29 8.85 -20.53
N ILE A 93 0.37 7.80 -20.07
CA ILE A 93 0.65 7.61 -18.65
C ILE A 93 1.50 8.75 -18.07
N PRO A 94 2.59 9.23 -18.72
CA PRO A 94 3.33 10.37 -18.18
C PRO A 94 2.48 11.64 -18.01
N GLU A 95 1.60 11.94 -18.96
CA GLU A 95 0.68 13.08 -18.83
C GLU A 95 -0.34 12.87 -17.71
N LEU A 96 -0.86 11.67 -17.55
CA LEU A 96 -1.80 11.32 -16.50
C LEU A 96 -1.17 11.46 -15.11
N GLU A 97 0.07 10.99 -14.92
CA GLU A 97 0.81 11.12 -13.65
C GLU A 97 0.99 12.59 -13.25
N VAL A 98 1.41 13.43 -14.19
CA VAL A 98 1.58 14.87 -13.94
C VAL A 98 0.22 15.53 -13.60
N ALA A 99 -0.83 15.21 -14.35
CA ALA A 99 -2.15 15.77 -14.11
C ALA A 99 -2.76 15.31 -12.77
N ALA A 100 -2.61 14.03 -12.44
CA ALA A 100 -3.04 13.47 -11.17
C ALA A 100 -2.28 14.09 -9.99
N GLY A 101 -0.95 14.19 -10.09
CA GLY A 101 -0.11 14.83 -9.09
C GLY A 101 -0.49 16.28 -8.83
N LYS A 102 -0.74 17.06 -9.90
CA LYS A 102 -1.25 18.44 -9.80
C LYS A 102 -2.60 18.49 -9.08
N ARG A 103 -3.55 17.65 -9.49
CA ARG A 103 -4.90 17.58 -8.88
C ARG A 103 -4.83 17.24 -7.39
N ILE A 104 -4.00 16.26 -7.02
CA ILE A 104 -3.79 15.86 -5.61
C ILE A 104 -3.17 17.02 -4.82
N SER A 105 -2.15 17.68 -5.35
CA SER A 105 -1.50 18.83 -4.69
C SER A 105 -2.48 19.97 -4.41
N GLU A 106 -3.38 20.27 -5.37
CA GLU A 106 -4.43 21.27 -5.21
C GLU A 106 -5.44 20.87 -4.12
N MET A 107 -5.90 19.61 -4.11
CA MET A 107 -6.84 19.09 -3.10
C MET A 107 -6.26 19.12 -1.69
N LEU A 108 -4.99 18.76 -1.54
CA LEU A 108 -4.29 18.74 -0.26
C LEU A 108 -3.76 20.10 0.15
N LYS A 109 -3.83 21.12 -0.72
CA LYS A 109 -3.26 22.47 -0.50
C LYS A 109 -1.81 22.40 -0.05
N LEU A 110 -1.01 21.60 -0.77
CA LEU A 110 0.39 21.42 -0.44
C LEU A 110 1.15 22.75 -0.50
N PRO A 111 2.22 22.92 0.30
CA PRO A 111 3.05 24.12 0.26
C PRO A 111 3.62 24.39 -1.13
N ASP A 112 3.90 25.67 -1.42
CA ASP A 112 4.61 26.03 -2.64
C ASP A 112 5.94 25.26 -2.76
N GLY A 113 6.21 24.77 -3.98
CA GLY A 113 7.41 23.95 -4.22
C GLY A 113 7.20 22.44 -3.96
N TYR A 114 6.03 22.02 -3.49
CA TYR A 114 5.67 20.60 -3.33
C TYR A 114 4.79 20.10 -4.48
N SER A 115 4.81 18.80 -4.69
CA SER A 115 3.94 18.09 -5.62
C SER A 115 3.63 16.67 -5.11
N ALA A 116 2.80 15.95 -5.86
CA ALA A 116 2.44 14.58 -5.55
C ALA A 116 2.62 13.67 -6.78
N LEU A 117 2.84 12.37 -6.54
CA LEU A 117 2.94 11.32 -7.54
C LEU A 117 2.17 10.10 -7.04
N VAL A 118 1.37 9.49 -7.89
CA VAL A 118 0.76 8.18 -7.60
C VAL A 118 1.77 7.10 -7.94
N THR A 119 2.01 6.18 -7.01
CA THR A 119 2.99 5.10 -7.14
C THR A 119 2.33 3.73 -6.99
N SER A 120 3.03 2.66 -7.31
CA SER A 120 2.55 1.29 -7.08
C SER A 120 2.69 0.89 -5.60
N GLY A 121 1.96 1.59 -4.72
CA GLY A 121 2.01 1.46 -3.27
C GLY A 121 3.13 2.28 -2.60
N ALA A 122 3.07 2.39 -1.27
CA ALA A 122 4.06 3.12 -0.48
C ALA A 122 5.48 2.56 -0.63
N ALA A 123 5.62 1.25 -0.78
CA ALA A 123 6.91 0.60 -1.00
C ALA A 123 7.60 1.09 -2.28
N ALA A 124 6.85 1.25 -3.37
CA ALA A 124 7.34 1.83 -4.61
C ALA A 124 7.71 3.33 -4.44
N ALA A 125 6.94 4.06 -3.64
CA ALA A 125 7.23 5.46 -3.31
C ALA A 125 8.56 5.61 -2.57
N ILE A 126 8.84 4.73 -1.59
CA ILE A 126 10.12 4.71 -0.85
C ILE A 126 11.28 4.47 -1.82
N GLN A 127 11.18 3.44 -2.66
CA GLN A 127 12.25 3.08 -3.59
C GLN A 127 12.49 4.14 -4.65
N SER A 128 11.43 4.61 -5.33
CA SER A 128 11.56 5.60 -6.39
C SER A 128 11.95 6.98 -5.85
N GLY A 129 11.48 7.35 -4.66
CA GLY A 129 11.86 8.59 -4.01
C GLY A 129 13.36 8.63 -3.68
N LEU A 130 13.90 7.56 -3.11
CA LEU A 130 15.35 7.46 -2.87
C LEU A 130 16.14 7.38 -4.17
N ALA A 131 15.66 6.62 -5.16
CA ALA A 131 16.30 6.56 -6.47
C ALA A 131 16.38 7.96 -7.11
N GLY A 132 15.31 8.76 -7.04
CA GLY A 132 15.30 10.14 -7.51
C GLY A 132 16.29 11.04 -6.78
N ILE A 133 16.47 10.88 -5.46
CA ILE A 133 17.50 11.59 -4.69
C ILE A 133 18.91 11.21 -5.16
N LEU A 134 19.13 9.94 -5.48
CA LEU A 134 20.45 9.44 -5.90
C LEU A 134 20.81 9.89 -7.30
N THR A 135 19.87 9.94 -8.23
CA THR A 135 20.14 10.11 -9.66
C THR A 135 19.86 11.51 -10.20
N GLY A 136 18.97 12.27 -9.54
CA GLY A 136 18.40 13.46 -10.16
C GLY A 136 17.73 13.09 -11.50
N ASP A 137 17.95 13.92 -12.51
CA ASP A 137 17.51 13.74 -13.89
C ASP A 137 18.56 13.11 -14.82
N ASN A 138 19.66 12.60 -14.25
CA ASN A 138 20.75 12.01 -15.02
C ASN A 138 20.42 10.60 -15.50
N GLU A 139 20.11 10.45 -16.78
CA GLU A 139 19.75 9.15 -17.39
C GLU A 139 20.80 8.05 -17.20
N ASN A 140 22.08 8.39 -17.17
CA ASN A 140 23.13 7.39 -16.98
C ASN A 140 23.10 6.84 -15.55
N LEU A 141 22.88 7.71 -14.55
CA LEU A 141 22.76 7.30 -13.15
C LEU A 141 21.46 6.50 -12.91
N ILE A 142 20.36 6.89 -13.58
CA ILE A 142 19.09 6.14 -13.53
C ILE A 142 19.28 4.69 -13.98
N ARG A 143 20.01 4.49 -15.08
CA ARG A 143 20.32 3.14 -15.61
C ARG A 143 21.35 2.38 -14.78
N GLN A 144 22.20 3.09 -14.05
CA GLN A 144 23.30 2.51 -13.27
C GLN A 144 22.82 1.86 -11.97
N ILE A 145 21.77 2.39 -11.31
CA ILE A 145 21.24 1.82 -10.07
C ILE A 145 20.88 0.34 -10.29
N PRO A 146 21.25 -0.58 -9.40
CA PRO A 146 21.73 -0.38 -8.02
C PRO A 146 23.25 -0.30 -7.84
N ASP A 147 24.05 -0.17 -8.90
CA ASP A 147 25.48 0.12 -8.78
C ASP A 147 25.66 1.60 -8.43
N LEU A 148 26.10 1.89 -7.21
CA LEU A 148 26.30 3.25 -6.71
C LEU A 148 27.73 3.75 -6.85
N THR A 149 28.54 3.16 -7.74
CA THR A 149 29.89 3.63 -7.98
C THR A 149 29.90 5.11 -8.43
N GLY A 150 30.59 5.96 -7.68
CA GLY A 150 30.62 7.42 -7.94
C GLY A 150 29.42 8.20 -7.43
N MET A 151 28.49 7.55 -6.74
CA MET A 151 27.29 8.15 -6.17
C MET A 151 27.31 8.15 -4.64
N LYS A 152 26.43 8.93 -3.99
CA LYS A 152 26.12 8.76 -2.58
C LYS A 152 25.53 7.36 -2.37
N SER A 153 25.86 6.72 -1.23
CA SER A 153 25.54 5.30 -1.04
C SER A 153 25.07 4.93 0.35
N GLU A 154 24.78 5.92 1.21
CA GLU A 154 24.39 5.70 2.58
C GLU A 154 23.05 6.40 2.89
N VAL A 155 22.19 5.71 3.63
CA VAL A 155 20.95 6.27 4.20
C VAL A 155 21.00 6.10 5.70
N ILE A 156 20.81 7.19 6.45
CA ILE A 156 20.75 7.18 7.90
C ILE A 156 19.32 6.85 8.35
N ILE A 157 19.19 5.93 9.29
CA ILE A 157 17.93 5.49 9.89
C ILE A 157 18.13 5.25 11.40
N GLN A 158 17.12 5.53 12.23
CA GLN A 158 17.18 5.13 13.63
C GLN A 158 17.10 3.60 13.73
N LYS A 159 17.86 3.00 14.64
CA LYS A 159 17.90 1.56 14.84
C LYS A 159 16.52 0.99 15.20
N SER A 160 15.75 1.69 16.05
CA SER A 160 14.37 1.34 16.38
C SER A 160 13.40 1.45 15.18
N HIS A 161 13.76 2.17 14.12
CA HIS A 161 12.96 2.32 12.91
C HIS A 161 13.24 1.25 11.84
N ARG A 162 14.20 0.32 12.11
CA ARG A 162 14.47 -0.81 11.21
C ARG A 162 13.26 -1.73 11.16
N ASN A 163 12.84 -2.08 9.96
CA ASN A 163 11.64 -2.87 9.72
C ASN A 163 11.72 -3.59 8.36
N PRO A 164 10.84 -4.56 8.06
CA PRO A 164 10.87 -5.28 6.77
C PRO A 164 10.74 -4.38 5.54
N PHE A 165 10.11 -3.22 5.64
CA PHE A 165 9.90 -2.30 4.51
C PHE A 165 11.15 -1.49 4.15
N ASP A 166 12.17 -1.42 5.02
CA ASP A 166 13.46 -0.80 4.71
C ASP A 166 14.20 -1.55 3.57
N HIS A 167 13.72 -2.74 3.21
CA HIS A 167 14.19 -3.47 2.03
C HIS A 167 14.08 -2.61 0.76
N GLN A 168 13.08 -1.75 0.67
CA GLN A 168 12.87 -0.88 -0.50
C GLN A 168 14.00 0.17 -0.64
N LEU A 169 14.56 0.63 0.48
CA LEU A 169 15.77 1.45 0.47
C LEU A 169 16.98 0.65 -0.02
N ARG A 170 17.19 -0.54 0.54
CA ARG A 170 18.34 -1.41 0.20
C ARG A 170 18.33 -1.88 -1.25
N ASN A 171 17.15 -2.00 -1.88
CA ASN A 171 17.04 -2.35 -3.30
C ASN A 171 17.71 -1.33 -4.22
N THR A 172 17.88 -0.08 -3.80
CA THR A 172 18.62 0.92 -4.59
C THR A 172 20.14 0.78 -4.50
N GLY A 173 20.65 -0.18 -3.71
CA GLY A 173 22.07 -0.41 -3.50
C GLY A 173 22.67 0.30 -2.28
N VAL A 174 21.90 1.12 -1.56
CA VAL A 174 22.39 1.87 -0.41
C VAL A 174 22.68 0.98 0.79
N LYS A 175 23.63 1.41 1.61
CA LYS A 175 23.88 0.90 2.94
C LYS A 175 23.05 1.71 3.96
N LEU A 176 22.35 1.02 4.86
CA LEU A 176 21.69 1.67 5.98
C LEU A 176 22.69 1.88 7.13
N ILE A 177 22.78 3.12 7.60
CA ILE A 177 23.60 3.52 8.74
C ILE A 177 22.66 3.73 9.92
N GLU A 178 22.76 2.85 10.89
CA GLU A 178 21.90 2.86 12.09
C GLU A 178 22.44 3.85 13.12
N VAL A 179 21.53 4.67 13.65
CA VAL A 179 21.80 5.63 14.73
C VAL A 179 20.74 5.51 15.83
N GLU A 180 21.06 5.88 17.04
CA GLU A 180 20.08 5.98 18.13
C GLU A 180 20.02 7.38 18.72
N THR A 181 21.17 8.02 18.86
CA THR A 181 21.32 9.32 19.53
C THR A 181 21.65 10.42 18.51
N ARG A 182 21.53 11.68 18.95
CA ARG A 182 21.98 12.86 18.17
C ARG A 182 23.49 12.81 17.89
N ASP A 183 24.26 12.27 18.83
CA ASP A 183 25.71 12.12 18.65
C ASP A 183 26.05 11.06 17.62
N ASP A 184 25.34 9.93 17.63
CA ASP A 184 25.49 8.91 16.57
C ASP A 184 25.14 9.51 15.21
N LEU A 185 24.04 10.25 15.12
CA LEU A 185 23.64 10.93 13.88
C LEU A 185 24.72 11.86 13.37
N ARG A 186 25.29 12.69 14.27
CA ARG A 186 26.36 13.63 13.91
C ARG A 186 27.60 12.91 13.37
N GLN A 187 27.94 11.75 13.95
CA GLN A 187 29.08 10.95 13.50
C GLN A 187 28.80 10.18 12.21
N ALA A 188 27.54 9.81 11.95
CA ALA A 188 27.12 9.08 10.76
C ALA A 188 27.06 9.96 9.51
N VAL A 189 26.86 11.26 9.66
CA VAL A 189 26.80 12.19 8.50
C VAL A 189 28.17 12.24 7.81
N SER A 190 28.16 11.98 6.50
CA SER A 190 29.35 11.99 5.65
C SER A 190 29.00 12.42 4.21
N ASP A 191 30.02 12.62 3.36
CA ASP A 191 29.81 12.92 1.95
C ASP A 191 29.09 11.80 1.20
N ARG A 192 29.06 10.59 1.75
CA ARG A 192 28.33 9.44 1.21
C ARG A 192 26.85 9.44 1.61
N THR A 193 26.43 10.26 2.56
CA THR A 193 25.04 10.30 3.02
C THR A 193 24.14 10.88 1.94
N ALA A 194 23.22 10.07 1.44
CA ALA A 194 22.24 10.46 0.44
C ALA A 194 20.96 11.02 1.06
N MET A 195 20.47 10.37 2.13
CA MET A 195 19.17 10.69 2.71
C MET A 195 19.11 10.30 4.18
N MET A 196 18.25 10.97 4.94
CA MET A 196 17.79 10.55 6.27
C MET A 196 16.37 9.98 6.15
N HIS A 197 16.17 8.72 6.58
CA HIS A 197 14.87 8.04 6.52
C HIS A 197 14.21 7.96 7.90
N PHE A 198 12.92 8.22 7.95
CA PHE A 198 12.09 8.12 9.15
C PHE A 198 10.92 7.16 8.91
N SER A 199 10.71 6.19 9.79
CA SER A 199 9.55 5.30 9.76
C SER A 199 8.57 5.76 10.84
N ASN A 200 7.50 6.45 10.45
CA ASN A 200 6.67 7.18 11.39
C ASN A 200 5.97 6.30 12.43
N PHE A 201 5.59 5.08 12.06
CA PHE A 201 4.97 4.14 13.02
C PHE A 201 5.88 3.78 14.21
N ALA A 202 7.20 3.94 14.07
CA ALA A 202 8.18 3.72 15.15
C ALA A 202 8.57 5.01 15.90
N ASN A 203 7.86 6.13 15.67
CA ASN A 203 8.19 7.42 16.31
C ASN A 203 8.24 7.35 17.83
N ALA A 204 7.37 6.55 18.47
CA ALA A 204 7.36 6.39 19.92
C ALA A 204 8.66 5.75 20.45
N GLU A 205 9.24 4.83 19.69
CA GLU A 205 10.41 4.02 20.05
C GLU A 205 11.73 4.76 19.78
N GLY A 206 11.77 5.63 18.76
CA GLY A 206 12.95 6.40 18.39
C GLY A 206 13.30 7.46 19.45
N GLN A 207 14.59 7.69 19.69
CA GLN A 207 15.05 8.78 20.56
C GLN A 207 14.88 10.15 19.92
N ILE A 208 15.06 10.23 18.60
CA ILE A 208 14.88 11.45 17.81
C ILE A 208 13.48 11.41 17.21
N LYS A 209 12.62 12.35 17.60
CA LYS A 209 11.22 12.38 17.18
C LYS A 209 11.05 13.01 15.78
N VAL A 210 9.88 12.80 15.20
CA VAL A 210 9.55 13.16 13.82
C VAL A 210 9.85 14.65 13.49
N ASP A 211 9.53 15.56 14.38
CA ASP A 211 9.76 17.00 14.19
C ASP A 211 11.24 17.41 14.35
N GLU A 212 11.96 16.71 15.21
CA GLU A 212 13.39 16.93 15.40
C GLU A 212 14.22 16.32 14.25
N TRP A 213 13.81 15.14 13.74
CA TRP A 213 14.49 14.49 12.63
C TRP A 213 14.60 15.38 11.40
N VAL A 214 13.48 16.02 11.03
CA VAL A 214 13.48 16.95 9.89
C VAL A 214 14.32 18.19 10.12
N LYS A 215 14.38 18.71 11.37
CA LYS A 215 15.24 19.86 11.73
C LYS A 215 16.71 19.51 11.59
N LEU A 216 17.10 18.32 12.06
CA LEU A 216 18.48 17.82 11.94
C LEU A 216 18.85 17.58 10.47
N ALA A 217 17.94 16.98 9.67
CA ALA A 217 18.16 16.80 8.25
C ALA A 217 18.44 18.14 7.54
N LYS A 218 17.67 19.18 7.84
CA LYS A 218 17.88 20.55 7.33
C LYS A 218 19.21 21.14 7.80
N GLN A 219 19.56 20.94 9.08
CA GLN A 219 20.83 21.42 9.64
C GLN A 219 22.04 20.84 8.89
N TYR A 220 21.97 19.58 8.50
CA TYR A 220 23.04 18.90 7.76
C TYR A 220 22.90 19.02 6.23
N ASN A 221 21.86 19.70 5.75
CA ASN A 221 21.55 19.84 4.32
C ASN A 221 21.43 18.47 3.62
N ILE A 222 20.79 17.50 4.29
CA ILE A 222 20.53 16.15 3.79
C ILE A 222 19.02 16.00 3.53
N PRO A 223 18.58 15.54 2.34
CA PRO A 223 17.17 15.25 2.11
C PRO A 223 16.64 14.25 3.13
N CYS A 224 15.37 14.42 3.56
CA CYS A 224 14.73 13.49 4.46
C CYS A 224 13.39 12.98 3.93
N MET A 225 13.13 11.69 4.16
CA MET A 225 11.89 11.01 3.80
C MET A 225 11.19 10.49 5.03
N ASN A 226 9.85 10.67 5.10
CA ASN A 226 8.99 10.07 6.11
C ASN A 226 8.13 8.97 5.50
N ASP A 227 8.29 7.75 5.98
CA ASP A 227 7.36 6.66 5.71
C ASP A 227 6.16 6.76 6.65
N ALA A 228 5.10 7.39 6.14
CA ALA A 228 3.81 7.60 6.79
C ALA A 228 2.72 6.68 6.19
N ALA A 229 3.09 5.50 5.70
CA ALA A 229 2.22 4.61 4.94
C ALA A 229 0.90 4.25 5.63
N ALA A 230 0.83 4.28 6.96
CA ALA A 230 -0.35 3.94 7.75
C ALA A 230 -0.87 5.10 8.62
N ASP A 231 -0.44 6.33 8.37
CA ASP A 231 -0.64 7.47 9.28
C ASP A 231 -1.92 8.27 9.02
N THR A 232 -2.83 7.75 8.29
CA THR A 232 -4.18 8.30 8.17
C THR A 232 -5.20 7.30 8.73
N PRO A 233 -6.18 7.73 9.52
CA PRO A 233 -6.38 9.05 10.11
C PRO A 233 -5.27 9.42 11.11
N PRO A 234 -5.12 10.72 11.52
CA PRO A 234 -5.89 11.90 11.13
C PRO A 234 -5.68 12.32 9.67
N VAL A 235 -6.70 12.94 9.08
CA VAL A 235 -6.64 13.39 7.66
C VAL A 235 -5.56 14.44 7.43
N SER A 236 -5.27 15.26 8.45
CA SER A 236 -4.28 16.33 8.40
C SER A 236 -2.86 15.83 8.12
N HIS A 237 -2.52 14.59 8.46
CA HIS A 237 -1.21 14.01 8.19
C HIS A 237 -0.87 14.01 6.69
N LEU A 238 -1.87 14.04 5.78
CA LEU A 238 -1.64 14.16 4.35
C LEU A 238 -0.91 15.47 3.94
N TRP A 239 -0.90 16.49 4.80
CA TRP A 239 -0.17 17.75 4.56
C TRP A 239 0.74 18.20 5.72
N ASP A 240 0.54 17.68 6.94
CA ASP A 240 1.29 18.12 8.12
C ASP A 240 2.79 17.86 7.99
N TYR A 241 3.19 16.69 7.46
CA TYR A 241 4.62 16.39 7.26
C TYR A 241 5.26 17.25 6.17
N ALA A 242 4.49 17.63 5.13
CA ALA A 242 4.96 18.59 4.13
C ALA A 242 5.15 19.99 4.75
N ASN A 243 4.19 20.44 5.57
CA ASN A 243 4.30 21.70 6.32
C ASN A 243 5.43 21.68 7.35
N MET A 244 5.73 20.53 7.94
CA MET A 244 6.87 20.32 8.83
C MET A 244 8.20 20.43 8.08
N GLY A 245 8.17 20.17 6.76
CA GLY A 245 9.26 20.36 5.82
C GLY A 245 10.06 19.09 5.49
N TYR A 246 9.44 17.91 5.58
CA TYR A 246 10.00 16.70 4.99
C TYR A 246 10.12 16.87 3.47
N ASP A 247 11.24 16.42 2.90
CA ASP A 247 11.48 16.52 1.46
C ASP A 247 10.63 15.52 0.67
N LEU A 248 10.40 14.33 1.23
CA LEU A 248 9.52 13.29 0.68
C LEU A 248 8.68 12.64 1.79
N ILE A 249 7.43 12.35 1.49
CA ILE A 249 6.48 11.66 2.39
C ILE A 249 5.74 10.60 1.59
N THR A 250 5.54 9.40 2.14
CA THR A 250 4.84 8.34 1.45
C THR A 250 3.62 7.84 2.24
N PHE A 251 2.52 7.59 1.52
CA PHE A 251 1.30 7.00 2.06
C PHE A 251 0.86 5.79 1.23
N SER A 252 0.20 4.83 1.88
CA SER A 252 -0.44 3.71 1.18
C SER A 252 -1.89 4.07 0.83
N GLY A 253 -2.24 3.98 -0.46
CA GLY A 253 -3.60 4.25 -0.92
C GLY A 253 -4.63 3.20 -0.50
N GLY A 254 -4.22 1.94 -0.39
CA GLY A 254 -5.06 0.81 0.01
C GLY A 254 -5.32 0.67 1.51
N LYS A 255 -5.05 1.72 2.30
CA LYS A 255 -5.35 1.75 3.74
C LYS A 255 -6.57 2.64 4.03
N ALA A 256 -6.49 3.58 4.95
CA ALA A 256 -7.63 4.39 5.39
C ALA A 256 -8.30 5.20 4.27
N MET A 257 -7.54 5.64 3.28
CA MET A 257 -8.09 6.33 2.12
C MET A 257 -9.02 5.44 1.27
N ARG A 258 -8.96 4.11 1.46
CA ARG A 258 -9.75 3.11 0.74
C ARG A 258 -9.62 3.25 -0.77
N GLY A 259 -8.40 3.58 -1.21
CA GLY A 259 -8.00 3.57 -2.61
C GLY A 259 -7.61 2.17 -3.10
N PRO A 260 -7.19 2.04 -4.36
CA PRO A 260 -6.72 0.75 -4.88
C PRO A 260 -5.55 0.20 -4.05
N GLN A 261 -5.57 -1.10 -3.77
CA GLN A 261 -4.54 -1.79 -2.96
C GLN A 261 -3.13 -1.57 -3.50
N CYS A 262 -2.97 -1.56 -4.82
CA CYS A 262 -1.69 -1.34 -5.49
C CYS A 262 -1.39 0.14 -5.79
N ALA A 263 -2.13 1.10 -5.16
CA ALA A 263 -1.80 2.51 -5.26
C ALA A 263 -1.16 3.03 -3.97
N GLY A 264 -0.22 3.94 -4.14
CA GLY A 264 0.41 4.71 -3.08
C GLY A 264 0.57 6.16 -3.50
N LEU A 265 1.04 6.97 -2.58
CA LEU A 265 1.23 8.40 -2.78
C LEU A 265 2.63 8.79 -2.31
N LEU A 266 3.38 9.44 -3.17
CA LEU A 266 4.60 10.16 -2.83
C LEU A 266 4.30 11.66 -2.88
N ILE A 267 4.45 12.34 -1.77
CA ILE A 267 4.34 13.80 -1.65
C ILE A 267 5.71 14.35 -1.35
N GLY A 268 6.08 15.51 -1.91
CA GLY A 268 7.33 16.15 -1.56
C GLY A 268 7.72 17.27 -2.50
N ARG A 269 8.99 17.68 -2.38
CA ARG A 269 9.59 18.69 -3.24
C ARG A 269 9.41 18.34 -4.71
N LYS A 270 9.00 19.31 -5.51
CA LYS A 270 8.69 19.13 -6.95
C LYS A 270 9.83 18.51 -7.76
N ASP A 271 11.07 18.91 -7.47
CA ASP A 271 12.26 18.37 -8.11
C ASP A 271 12.44 16.88 -7.80
N LEU A 272 12.37 16.51 -6.50
CA LEU A 272 12.54 15.13 -6.07
C LEU A 272 11.39 14.21 -6.54
N VAL A 273 10.16 14.71 -6.56
CA VAL A 273 9.00 13.98 -7.08
C VAL A 273 9.13 13.76 -8.60
N ALA A 274 9.62 14.76 -9.34
CA ALA A 274 9.90 14.61 -10.77
C ALA A 274 11.03 13.58 -11.02
N TYR A 275 12.10 13.59 -10.23
CA TYR A 275 13.16 12.60 -10.32
C TYR A 275 12.70 11.18 -9.94
N ALA A 276 11.79 11.07 -8.96
CA ALA A 276 11.18 9.80 -8.61
C ALA A 276 10.36 9.22 -9.79
N LEU A 277 9.63 10.07 -10.51
CA LEU A 277 8.89 9.65 -11.71
C LEU A 277 9.82 9.11 -12.80
N LEU A 278 10.97 9.75 -13.04
CA LEU A 278 11.97 9.28 -14.01
C LEU A 278 12.55 7.89 -13.65
N ASN A 279 12.58 7.54 -12.37
CA ASN A 279 13.05 6.25 -11.86
C ASN A 279 11.94 5.19 -11.81
N ASN A 280 10.75 5.48 -12.33
CA ASN A 280 9.56 4.63 -12.25
C ASN A 280 9.03 4.23 -13.63
N SER A 281 8.11 3.25 -13.66
CA SER A 281 7.27 3.04 -14.84
C SER A 281 6.54 4.35 -15.22
N PRO A 282 6.39 4.70 -16.53
CA PRO A 282 6.59 3.83 -17.68
C PRO A 282 8.00 3.85 -18.30
N HIS A 283 8.97 4.51 -17.67
CA HIS A 283 10.36 4.52 -18.18
C HIS A 283 10.94 3.10 -18.18
N GLU A 284 11.65 2.73 -19.27
CA GLU A 284 11.97 1.32 -19.55
C GLU A 284 13.15 0.79 -18.73
N ASP A 285 14.25 1.52 -18.68
CA ASP A 285 15.51 1.08 -18.07
C ASP A 285 15.71 1.81 -16.72
N THR A 286 14.84 1.48 -15.76
CA THR A 286 14.83 2.06 -14.44
C THR A 286 14.56 1.02 -13.36
N ILE A 287 14.99 1.28 -12.13
CA ILE A 287 14.77 0.38 -10.99
C ILE A 287 13.28 0.16 -10.70
N GLY A 288 12.45 1.16 -10.93
CA GLY A 288 11.00 1.10 -10.72
C GLY A 288 10.20 0.56 -11.91
N ARG A 289 10.85 0.09 -12.99
CA ARG A 289 10.14 -0.37 -14.19
C ARG A 289 9.11 -1.46 -13.93
N SER A 290 9.34 -2.34 -12.99
CA SER A 290 8.40 -3.41 -12.60
C SER A 290 7.23 -2.90 -11.73
N GLN A 291 7.32 -1.72 -11.17
CA GLN A 291 6.36 -1.12 -10.24
C GLN A 291 5.34 -0.29 -11.03
N LYS A 292 4.58 -0.96 -11.90
CA LYS A 292 3.56 -0.31 -12.72
C LYS A 292 2.34 0.05 -11.87
N VAL A 293 1.99 1.33 -11.85
CA VAL A 293 0.65 1.77 -11.48
C VAL A 293 -0.16 2.00 -12.75
N GLY A 294 -1.34 1.40 -12.86
CA GLY A 294 -2.19 1.53 -14.04
C GLY A 294 -3.03 2.81 -14.01
N LYS A 295 -3.56 3.20 -15.17
CA LYS A 295 -4.44 4.37 -15.27
C LYS A 295 -5.69 4.24 -14.39
N GLU A 296 -6.14 3.03 -14.18
CA GLU A 296 -7.26 2.68 -13.32
C GLU A 296 -6.96 3.03 -11.86
N GLU A 297 -5.78 2.62 -11.38
CA GLU A 297 -5.31 2.87 -10.03
C GLU A 297 -4.97 4.35 -9.81
N ILE A 298 -4.39 5.02 -10.81
CA ILE A 298 -4.09 6.45 -10.72
C ILE A 298 -5.38 7.26 -10.54
N LEU A 299 -6.39 7.04 -11.37
CA LEU A 299 -7.68 7.73 -11.24
C LEU A 299 -8.44 7.28 -9.99
N GLY A 300 -8.36 6.00 -9.62
CA GLY A 300 -8.89 5.47 -8.37
C GLY A 300 -8.30 6.20 -7.15
N MET A 301 -6.97 6.43 -7.15
CA MET A 301 -6.30 7.13 -6.06
C MET A 301 -6.72 8.60 -5.95
N VAL A 302 -6.81 9.32 -7.09
CA VAL A 302 -7.33 10.71 -7.12
C VAL A 302 -8.73 10.77 -6.52
N LYS A 303 -9.61 9.83 -6.91
CA LYS A 303 -10.98 9.76 -6.39
C LYS A 303 -11.03 9.38 -4.92
N ALA A 304 -10.18 8.45 -4.48
CA ALA A 304 -10.08 8.05 -3.08
C ALA A 304 -9.73 9.24 -2.17
N ILE A 305 -8.73 10.04 -2.55
CA ILE A 305 -8.34 11.24 -1.81
C ILE A 305 -9.50 12.25 -1.77
N GLU A 306 -10.17 12.49 -2.91
CA GLU A 306 -11.32 13.40 -2.96
C GLU A 306 -12.42 12.99 -1.97
N LEU A 307 -12.75 11.71 -1.90
CA LEU A 307 -13.77 11.17 -0.99
C LEU A 307 -13.29 11.24 0.46
N TYR A 308 -12.03 10.84 0.72
CA TYR A 308 -11.45 10.84 2.05
C TYR A 308 -11.43 12.24 2.69
N LEU A 309 -11.15 13.27 1.90
CA LEU A 309 -11.18 14.66 2.36
C LEU A 309 -12.60 15.20 2.70
N LYS A 310 -13.64 14.52 2.21
CA LYS A 310 -15.05 14.91 2.44
C LYS A 310 -15.73 14.10 3.53
N GLU A 311 -15.07 13.10 4.09
CA GLU A 311 -15.66 12.24 5.12
C GLU A 311 -15.85 12.94 6.46
N ASP A 312 -16.88 12.53 7.18
CA ASP A 312 -17.02 12.83 8.61
C ASP A 312 -16.16 11.86 9.43
N HIS A 313 -14.85 12.18 9.54
CA HIS A 313 -13.89 11.34 10.26
C HIS A 313 -14.24 11.12 11.72
N ASP A 314 -14.80 12.13 12.37
CA ASP A 314 -15.25 12.03 13.77
C ASP A 314 -16.47 11.09 13.90
N GLY A 315 -17.42 11.20 12.96
CA GLY A 315 -18.55 10.29 12.88
C GLY A 315 -18.15 8.85 12.66
N LEU A 316 -17.21 8.61 11.74
CA LEU A 316 -16.64 7.29 11.49
C LEU A 316 -15.95 6.72 12.72
N SER A 317 -15.12 7.52 13.40
CA SER A 317 -14.43 7.09 14.63
C SER A 317 -15.42 6.69 15.73
N ARG A 318 -16.50 7.49 15.93
CA ARG A 318 -17.57 7.15 16.87
C ARG A 318 -18.28 5.84 16.48
N GLU A 319 -18.52 5.61 15.19
CA GLU A 319 -19.15 4.37 14.72
C GLU A 319 -18.24 3.16 14.97
N TRP A 320 -16.95 3.25 14.67
CA TRP A 320 -15.99 2.18 14.95
C TRP A 320 -15.93 1.86 16.44
N GLN A 321 -15.86 2.87 17.28
CA GLN A 321 -15.91 2.69 18.74
C GLN A 321 -17.22 1.99 19.18
N ALA A 322 -18.37 2.43 18.68
CA ALA A 322 -19.66 1.85 19.03
C ALA A 322 -19.79 0.36 18.59
N ARG A 323 -19.17 -0.02 17.46
CA ARG A 323 -19.09 -1.42 17.03
C ARG A 323 -18.28 -2.26 18.03
N LEU A 324 -17.11 -1.79 18.43
CA LEU A 324 -16.28 -2.46 19.44
C LEU A 324 -16.99 -2.60 20.78
N GLU A 325 -17.71 -1.57 21.21
CA GLU A 325 -18.50 -1.60 22.46
C GLU A 325 -19.65 -2.62 22.39
N ARG A 326 -20.29 -2.79 21.22
CA ARG A 326 -21.30 -3.85 21.03
C ARG A 326 -20.68 -5.23 21.17
N ILE A 327 -19.52 -5.46 20.56
CA ILE A 327 -18.76 -6.72 20.66
C ILE A 327 -18.36 -6.95 22.12
N SER A 328 -17.74 -5.98 22.76
CA SER A 328 -17.31 -6.05 24.17
C SER A 328 -18.44 -6.47 25.12
N ARG A 329 -19.63 -5.88 24.97
CA ARG A 329 -20.81 -6.22 25.80
C ARG A 329 -21.24 -7.69 25.67
N GLU A 330 -21.04 -8.31 24.53
CA GLU A 330 -21.34 -9.74 24.38
C GLU A 330 -20.23 -10.62 24.95
N LEU A 331 -18.97 -10.24 24.75
CA LEU A 331 -17.81 -11.01 25.22
C LEU A 331 -17.70 -11.01 26.75
N THR A 332 -17.93 -9.88 27.40
CA THR A 332 -17.85 -9.74 28.85
C THR A 332 -18.96 -10.46 29.63
N LYS A 333 -19.97 -11.02 28.95
CA LYS A 333 -20.91 -11.98 29.52
C LYS A 333 -20.30 -13.36 29.78
N VAL A 334 -19.16 -13.65 29.17
CA VAL A 334 -18.41 -14.90 29.43
C VAL A 334 -17.53 -14.68 30.65
N LEU A 335 -17.70 -15.53 31.67
CA LEU A 335 -16.94 -15.40 32.93
C LEU A 335 -15.44 -15.53 32.65
N GLY A 336 -14.69 -14.60 33.21
CA GLY A 336 -13.23 -14.57 33.03
C GLY A 336 -12.73 -13.76 31.86
N VAL A 337 -13.62 -13.30 30.98
CA VAL A 337 -13.25 -12.46 29.81
C VAL A 337 -13.28 -10.99 30.18
N SER A 338 -12.25 -10.27 29.76
CA SER A 338 -12.11 -8.81 29.91
C SER A 338 -11.74 -8.17 28.58
N THR A 339 -12.16 -6.93 28.41
CA THR A 339 -11.84 -6.11 27.21
C THR A 339 -11.32 -4.74 27.65
N GLU A 340 -10.36 -4.21 26.87
CA GLU A 340 -9.83 -2.87 27.06
C GLU A 340 -9.77 -2.15 25.73
N PHE A 341 -10.22 -0.87 25.70
CA PHE A 341 -10.17 -0.05 24.49
C PHE A 341 -8.92 0.82 24.51
N PHE A 342 -8.33 0.98 23.33
CA PHE A 342 -7.20 1.88 23.11
C PHE A 342 -7.17 2.38 21.68
N THR A 343 -6.47 3.49 21.46
CA THR A 343 -6.18 4.02 20.11
C THR A 343 -4.67 4.17 20.02
N PRO A 344 -3.99 3.57 19.03
CA PRO A 344 -2.56 3.82 18.82
C PRO A 344 -2.31 5.30 18.53
N ASP A 345 -1.24 5.85 19.06
CA ASP A 345 -0.89 7.27 18.86
C ASP A 345 -0.54 7.57 17.41
N ILE A 346 0.09 6.61 16.74
CA ILE A 346 0.57 6.71 15.36
C ILE A 346 0.27 5.40 14.63
N ALA A 347 0.09 5.49 13.33
CA ALA A 347 -0.25 4.42 12.41
C ALA A 347 -1.53 3.66 12.81
N ASN A 348 -2.45 3.55 11.87
CA ASN A 348 -3.77 2.97 12.17
C ASN A 348 -4.43 3.61 13.41
N HIS A 349 -4.38 4.95 13.50
CA HIS A 349 -4.96 5.73 14.60
C HIS A 349 -6.49 5.66 14.56
N VAL A 350 -7.01 4.48 14.90
CA VAL A 350 -8.42 4.12 14.97
C VAL A 350 -8.69 3.38 16.28
N PRO A 351 -9.93 3.33 16.78
CA PRO A 351 -10.26 2.56 17.98
C PRO A 351 -9.91 1.07 17.82
N HIS A 352 -9.23 0.54 18.81
CA HIS A 352 -8.90 -0.88 18.97
C HIS A 352 -9.47 -1.41 20.27
N MET A 353 -9.57 -2.73 20.36
CA MET A 353 -9.96 -3.44 21.57
C MET A 353 -9.03 -4.64 21.77
N SER A 354 -8.44 -4.74 22.96
CA SER A 354 -7.82 -5.97 23.42
C SER A 354 -8.85 -6.84 24.13
N ILE A 355 -8.72 -8.16 24.00
CA ILE A 355 -9.60 -9.18 24.59
C ILE A 355 -8.71 -10.16 25.32
N THR A 356 -8.87 -10.27 26.63
CA THR A 356 -8.10 -11.18 27.46
C THR A 356 -9.05 -12.05 28.29
N TRP A 357 -8.55 -13.19 28.76
CA TRP A 357 -9.28 -14.07 29.67
C TRP A 357 -8.36 -14.74 30.67
N ASP A 358 -8.91 -15.12 31.78
CA ASP A 358 -8.20 -15.84 32.83
C ASP A 358 -8.36 -17.37 32.69
N SER A 359 -7.89 -18.12 33.67
CA SER A 359 -7.87 -19.59 33.70
C SER A 359 -9.26 -20.27 33.64
N ARG A 360 -10.35 -19.49 33.72
CA ARG A 360 -11.72 -19.99 33.52
C ARG A 360 -12.05 -20.28 32.07
N VAL A 361 -11.26 -19.74 31.14
CA VAL A 361 -11.35 -20.07 29.71
C VAL A 361 -10.07 -20.79 29.31
N ASN A 362 -10.18 -22.10 29.09
CA ASN A 362 -9.05 -22.95 28.70
C ASN A 362 -8.80 -22.91 27.19
N LEU A 363 -8.37 -21.78 26.68
CA LEU A 363 -8.08 -21.54 25.27
C LEU A 363 -6.83 -20.67 25.11
N ASP A 364 -5.86 -21.16 24.33
CA ASP A 364 -4.70 -20.37 23.96
C ASP A 364 -5.10 -19.31 22.91
N PRO A 365 -4.67 -18.04 23.03
CA PRO A 365 -4.98 -17.00 22.05
C PRO A 365 -4.57 -17.34 20.61
N LYS A 366 -3.44 -18.05 20.38
CA LYS A 366 -3.03 -18.49 19.05
C LYS A 366 -3.98 -19.54 18.48
N ASP A 367 -4.51 -20.40 19.32
CA ASP A 367 -5.50 -21.39 18.87
C ASP A 367 -6.85 -20.74 18.63
N ALA A 368 -7.23 -19.71 19.40
CA ALA A 368 -8.42 -18.91 19.13
C ALA A 368 -8.34 -18.25 17.74
N THR A 369 -7.20 -17.63 17.37
CA THR A 369 -7.03 -17.04 16.03
C THR A 369 -7.17 -18.09 14.90
N LYS A 370 -6.57 -19.28 15.08
CA LYS A 370 -6.68 -20.37 14.09
C LYS A 370 -8.14 -20.89 13.95
N LEU A 371 -8.83 -21.09 15.08
CA LEU A 371 -10.21 -21.56 15.09
C LEU A 371 -11.15 -20.56 14.41
N LEU A 372 -10.99 -19.26 14.69
CA LEU A 372 -11.75 -18.19 14.04
C LEU A 372 -11.44 -18.11 12.54
N ARG A 373 -10.17 -18.22 12.16
CA ARG A 373 -9.77 -18.22 10.75
C ARG A 373 -10.35 -19.40 9.97
N SER A 374 -10.48 -20.57 10.59
CA SER A 374 -11.06 -21.78 9.98
C SER A 374 -12.57 -21.88 10.10
N SER A 375 -13.22 -20.95 10.79
CA SER A 375 -14.67 -20.95 10.97
C SER A 375 -15.43 -20.49 9.73
N LYS A 376 -16.77 -20.64 9.76
CA LYS A 376 -17.68 -20.12 8.75
C LYS A 376 -18.73 -19.22 9.42
N PRO A 377 -18.72 -17.89 9.16
CA PRO A 377 -17.75 -17.18 8.33
C PRO A 377 -16.34 -17.18 8.95
N SER A 378 -15.31 -17.08 8.11
CA SER A 378 -13.92 -16.91 8.55
C SER A 378 -13.70 -15.53 9.13
N ILE A 379 -13.08 -15.42 10.30
CA ILE A 379 -12.81 -14.15 10.99
C ILE A 379 -11.32 -14.04 11.22
N VAL A 380 -10.74 -12.87 10.86
CA VAL A 380 -9.33 -12.57 11.06
C VAL A 380 -9.19 -11.41 12.03
N LEU A 381 -8.33 -11.58 13.03
CA LEU A 381 -7.99 -10.57 14.01
C LEU A 381 -6.54 -10.77 14.48
N GLY A 382 -5.95 -9.74 15.07
CA GLY A 382 -4.57 -9.74 15.53
C GLY A 382 -4.40 -10.31 16.95
N GLY A 383 -3.17 -10.38 17.41
CA GLY A 383 -2.80 -10.87 18.74
C GLY A 383 -2.44 -12.36 18.76
N GLY A 384 -2.23 -12.87 19.97
CA GLY A 384 -1.90 -14.27 20.19
C GLY A 384 -0.42 -14.63 20.01
N GLU A 385 0.36 -13.84 19.28
CA GLU A 385 1.80 -14.09 19.09
C GLU A 385 2.68 -13.11 19.91
N GLU A 386 2.42 -11.82 19.79
CA GLU A 386 3.24 -10.77 20.39
C GLU A 386 2.58 -10.11 21.62
N LYS A 387 1.26 -10.25 21.77
CA LYS A 387 0.49 -9.64 22.87
C LYS A 387 -0.36 -10.68 23.58
N PRO A 388 -0.53 -10.57 24.91
CA PRO A 388 -1.46 -11.41 25.63
C PRO A 388 -2.90 -11.17 25.11
N GLY A 389 -3.63 -12.25 24.82
CA GLY A 389 -4.99 -12.19 24.31
C GLY A 389 -5.08 -11.88 22.82
N LEU A 390 -6.23 -11.38 22.40
CA LEU A 390 -6.54 -11.01 21.04
C LEU A 390 -6.62 -9.49 20.91
N VAL A 391 -6.32 -8.97 19.72
CA VAL A 391 -6.46 -7.55 19.41
C VAL A 391 -7.31 -7.42 18.16
N MET A 392 -8.26 -6.50 18.17
CA MET A 392 -9.10 -6.21 17.02
C MET A 392 -9.39 -4.73 16.87
N ASN A 393 -9.74 -4.34 15.66
CA ASN A 393 -10.42 -3.08 15.37
C ASN A 393 -11.66 -3.34 14.47
N SER A 394 -12.52 -2.36 14.38
CA SER A 394 -13.76 -2.45 13.59
C SER A 394 -13.73 -1.59 12.33
N PHE A 395 -12.58 -1.06 12.01
CA PHE A 395 -12.34 -0.10 10.94
C PHE A 395 -12.77 -0.64 9.55
N MET A 396 -12.52 -1.92 9.28
CA MET A 396 -12.88 -2.56 8.00
C MET A 396 -14.17 -3.38 8.06
N LEU A 397 -14.81 -3.49 9.23
CA LEU A 397 -16.08 -4.22 9.36
C LEU A 397 -17.19 -3.60 8.51
N GLN A 398 -17.88 -4.41 7.76
CA GLN A 398 -19.07 -4.02 7.02
C GLN A 398 -20.31 -3.99 7.94
N PRO A 399 -21.41 -3.31 7.54
CA PRO A 399 -22.63 -3.25 8.34
C PRO A 399 -23.13 -4.65 8.75
N GLY A 400 -23.30 -4.88 10.05
CA GLY A 400 -23.78 -6.13 10.62
C GLY A 400 -22.70 -7.18 10.93
N GLU A 401 -21.46 -7.02 10.44
CA GLU A 401 -20.38 -7.95 10.74
C GLU A 401 -19.94 -7.90 12.20
N ASP A 402 -20.09 -6.74 12.87
CA ASP A 402 -19.82 -6.61 14.30
C ASP A 402 -20.67 -7.56 15.15
N LYS A 403 -21.93 -7.80 14.76
CA LYS A 403 -22.80 -8.76 15.43
C LYS A 403 -22.33 -10.20 15.18
N ILE A 404 -21.98 -10.53 13.94
CA ILE A 404 -21.47 -11.87 13.60
C ILE A 404 -20.17 -12.16 14.37
N VAL A 405 -19.28 -11.19 14.45
CA VAL A 405 -18.00 -11.29 15.20
C VAL A 405 -18.28 -11.49 16.69
N ALA A 406 -19.18 -10.71 17.27
CA ALA A 406 -19.57 -10.84 18.68
C ALA A 406 -20.12 -12.23 19.00
N ASP A 407 -21.04 -12.73 18.19
CA ASP A 407 -21.67 -14.04 18.38
C ASP A 407 -20.63 -15.18 18.28
N ARG A 408 -19.76 -15.15 17.25
CA ARG A 408 -18.75 -16.19 17.03
C ARG A 408 -17.65 -16.22 18.09
N LEU A 409 -17.11 -15.05 18.47
CA LEU A 409 -16.14 -14.94 19.56
C LEU A 409 -16.73 -15.38 20.89
N SER A 410 -17.94 -14.92 21.22
CA SER A 410 -18.63 -15.29 22.46
C SER A 410 -18.92 -16.79 22.51
N GLN A 411 -19.32 -17.40 21.40
CA GLN A 411 -19.52 -18.85 21.31
C GLN A 411 -18.21 -19.60 21.56
N LEU A 412 -17.14 -19.22 20.84
CA LEU A 412 -15.81 -19.85 20.98
C LEU A 412 -15.32 -19.80 22.44
N LEU A 413 -15.41 -18.64 23.08
CA LEU A 413 -14.96 -18.48 24.46
C LEU A 413 -15.80 -19.29 25.44
N ARG A 414 -17.12 -19.39 25.24
CA ARG A 414 -18.02 -20.24 26.06
C ARG A 414 -17.75 -21.72 25.90
N GLU A 415 -17.46 -22.19 24.70
CA GLU A 415 -17.13 -23.60 24.41
C GLU A 415 -15.86 -24.07 25.15
N HIS A 416 -15.00 -23.11 25.54
CA HIS A 416 -13.76 -23.38 26.29
C HIS A 416 -13.82 -22.87 27.75
N ALA A 417 -14.95 -22.35 28.19
CA ALA A 417 -15.14 -21.97 29.60
C ALA A 417 -15.32 -23.19 30.50
N ALA A 418 -14.68 -23.15 31.70
CA ALA A 418 -14.76 -24.22 32.70
C ALA A 418 -16.09 -24.20 33.48
#